data_faba195c103987f839617bf628e624f3
#
_entry.id   faba195c103987f839617bf628e624f3
#
_cell.length_a   1.000
_cell.length_b   1.000
_cell.length_c   1.000
_cell.angle_alpha   90.00
_cell.angle_beta   90.00
_cell.angle_gamma   90.00
#
_symmetry.space_group_name_H-M   'P 1'
#
loop_
_entity.id
_entity.type
_entity.pdbx_description
1 polymer ?
#
loop_
_entity_poly.entity_id
_entity_poly.type
_entity_poly.pdbx_seq_one_letter_code
_entity_poly.pdbx_strand_id
1 'polypeptide(L)'
;MEAAIIDAAMDREREGDRQVSVELVERAVRGDRGAFERLVEPHLLVAMGAARLITGDEADAADAVQDALLTSWQALDGLRDPQLFRAWFRKIVIRSATKFVRGRRRLVELDLDAAGPIDSVEREFDRRQLTRAFARLDPKDRVLLTLHHYWQMPVAESAQLLGLPEGTVRSRVHHALKRLRACYDAEVRR
;
A
#
# COMPACT_ATOMS: atom_id res chain seq x y z
N MET A 1 -18.65 3.69 -2.98
CA MET A 1 -18.06 3.90 -4.32
C MET A 1 -16.55 3.64 -4.30
N GLU A 2 -15.78 4.19 -3.35
CA GLU A 2 -14.31 3.99 -3.31
C GLU A 2 -13.91 2.54 -2.98
N ALA A 3 -14.60 1.85 -2.10
CA ALA A 3 -14.40 0.41 -1.90
C ALA A 3 -14.63 -0.38 -3.21
N ALA A 4 -15.67 -0.02 -3.97
CA ALA A 4 -15.92 -0.62 -5.28
C ALA A 4 -14.88 -0.19 -6.33
N ILE A 5 -14.33 1.03 -6.24
CA ILE A 5 -13.22 1.49 -7.10
C ILE A 5 -11.93 0.76 -6.73
N ILE A 6 -11.68 0.58 -5.45
CA ILE A 6 -10.52 -0.18 -4.94
C ILE A 6 -10.66 -1.67 -5.32
N ASP A 7 -11.82 -2.29 -5.12
CA ASP A 7 -12.08 -3.67 -5.53
C ASP A 7 -11.93 -3.83 -7.05
N ALA A 8 -12.49 -2.92 -7.85
CA ALA A 8 -12.33 -2.91 -9.30
C ALA A 8 -10.88 -2.63 -9.73
N ALA A 9 -10.11 -1.85 -8.95
CA ALA A 9 -8.69 -1.63 -9.20
C ALA A 9 -7.86 -2.87 -8.84
N MET A 10 -8.19 -3.55 -7.75
CA MET A 10 -7.56 -4.81 -7.36
C MET A 10 -7.85 -5.94 -8.35
N ASP A 11 -9.06 -5.99 -8.92
CA ASP A 11 -9.42 -6.96 -9.95
C ASP A 11 -8.71 -6.65 -11.29
N ARG A 12 -8.60 -5.37 -11.66
CA ARG A 12 -7.78 -4.93 -12.81
C ARG A 12 -6.30 -5.21 -12.59
N GLU A 13 -5.80 -5.05 -11.36
CA GLU A 13 -4.43 -5.41 -11.01
C GLU A 13 -4.20 -6.93 -11.15
N ARG A 14 -5.16 -7.76 -10.74
CA ARG A 14 -5.10 -9.23 -10.93
C ARG A 14 -5.16 -9.62 -12.40
N GLU A 15 -5.92 -8.88 -13.19
CA GLU A 15 -6.04 -9.11 -14.64
C GLU A 15 -4.81 -8.59 -15.38
N GLY A 16 -4.26 -7.45 -14.98
CA GLY A 16 -2.97 -6.93 -15.45
C GLY A 16 -1.81 -7.87 -15.16
N ASP A 17 -1.84 -8.58 -14.02
CA ASP A 17 -0.86 -9.60 -13.66
C ASP A 17 -0.85 -10.80 -14.65
N ARG A 18 -2.01 -11.13 -15.21
CA ARG A 18 -2.12 -12.16 -16.26
C ARG A 18 -1.61 -11.68 -17.61
N GLN A 19 -1.54 -10.37 -17.83
CA GLN A 19 -1.09 -9.71 -19.05
C GLN A 19 0.33 -9.17 -18.98
N VAL A 20 1.04 -9.32 -17.84
CA VAL A 20 2.46 -8.99 -17.77
C VAL A 20 3.18 -9.86 -18.80
N SER A 21 3.35 -9.32 -19.99
CA SER A 21 4.08 -10.03 -21.01
C SER A 21 5.56 -10.01 -20.63
N VAL A 22 6.19 -11.16 -20.69
CA VAL A 22 7.65 -11.30 -20.59
C VAL A 22 8.33 -10.23 -21.46
N GLU A 23 7.74 -9.92 -22.61
CA GLU A 23 8.19 -8.91 -23.54
C GLU A 23 8.26 -7.49 -22.94
N LEU A 24 7.25 -7.07 -22.12
CA LEU A 24 7.29 -5.75 -21.48
C LEU A 24 8.43 -5.63 -20.46
N VAL A 25 8.64 -6.70 -19.66
CA VAL A 25 9.76 -6.73 -18.71
C VAL A 25 11.09 -6.69 -19.45
N GLU A 26 11.27 -7.53 -20.47
CA GLU A 26 12.49 -7.56 -21.26
C GLU A 26 12.80 -6.21 -21.96
N ARG A 27 11.78 -5.55 -22.50
CA ARG A 27 11.94 -4.23 -23.12
C ARG A 27 12.29 -3.18 -22.07
N ALA A 28 11.63 -3.19 -20.92
CA ALA A 28 11.91 -2.26 -19.83
C ALA A 28 13.34 -2.44 -19.28
N VAL A 29 13.81 -3.68 -19.13
CA VAL A 29 15.21 -3.99 -18.77
C VAL A 29 16.21 -3.44 -19.79
N ARG A 30 15.86 -3.42 -21.08
CA ARG A 30 16.68 -2.79 -22.13
C ARG A 30 16.59 -1.25 -22.18
N GLY A 31 15.89 -0.63 -21.23
CA GLY A 31 15.78 0.82 -21.10
C GLY A 31 14.56 1.44 -21.81
N ASP A 32 13.60 0.61 -22.28
CA ASP A 32 12.34 1.10 -22.86
C ASP A 32 11.42 1.63 -21.75
N ARG A 33 11.40 2.96 -21.58
CA ARG A 33 10.55 3.65 -20.59
C ARG A 33 9.06 3.43 -20.84
N GLY A 34 8.62 3.40 -22.09
CA GLY A 34 7.22 3.17 -22.43
C GLY A 34 6.75 1.76 -22.08
N ALA A 35 7.64 0.77 -22.16
CA ALA A 35 7.35 -0.59 -21.68
C ALA A 35 7.23 -0.62 -20.14
N PHE A 36 8.10 0.10 -19.42
CA PHE A 36 8.00 0.21 -17.96
C PHE A 36 6.73 0.94 -17.50
N GLU A 37 6.37 2.03 -18.14
CA GLU A 37 5.12 2.76 -17.85
C GLU A 37 3.90 1.85 -17.98
N ARG A 38 3.80 1.09 -19.07
CA ARG A 38 2.72 0.10 -19.26
C ARG A 38 2.75 -1.02 -18.20
N LEU A 39 3.93 -1.39 -17.75
CA LEU A 39 4.12 -2.43 -16.74
C LEU A 39 3.62 -1.99 -15.37
N VAL A 40 3.83 -0.73 -14.99
CA VAL A 40 3.46 -0.21 -13.66
C VAL A 40 2.05 0.38 -13.63
N GLU A 41 1.51 0.87 -14.74
CA GLU A 41 0.22 1.56 -14.83
C GLU A 41 -0.93 0.81 -14.12
N PRO A 42 -1.14 -0.52 -14.33
CA PRO A 42 -2.22 -1.26 -13.67
C PRO A 42 -2.10 -1.29 -12.14
N HIS A 43 -0.90 -1.05 -11.62
CA HIS A 43 -0.58 -1.18 -10.19
C HIS A 43 -0.59 0.16 -9.43
N LEU A 44 -0.58 1.31 -10.15
CA LEU A 44 -0.38 2.63 -9.54
C LEU A 44 -1.48 3.01 -8.56
N LEU A 45 -2.75 2.79 -8.91
CA LEU A 45 -3.87 3.16 -8.05
C LEU A 45 -3.83 2.40 -6.72
N VAL A 46 -3.56 1.10 -6.78
CA VAL A 46 -3.48 0.23 -5.59
C VAL A 46 -2.22 0.54 -4.78
N ALA A 47 -1.10 0.85 -5.43
CA ALA A 47 0.13 1.27 -4.78
C ALA A 47 -0.05 2.59 -4.02
N MET A 48 -0.72 3.58 -4.64
CA MET A 48 -1.03 4.86 -4.00
C MET A 48 -1.93 4.68 -2.78
N GLY A 49 -3.00 3.87 -2.88
CA GLY A 49 -3.86 3.56 -1.75
C GLY A 49 -3.11 2.91 -0.59
N ALA A 50 -2.23 1.94 -0.87
CA ALA A 50 -1.40 1.31 0.15
C ALA A 50 -0.42 2.30 0.79
N ALA A 51 0.24 3.14 -0.02
CA ALA A 51 1.16 4.16 0.48
C ALA A 51 0.44 5.15 1.41
N ARG A 52 -0.76 5.64 1.05
CA ARG A 52 -1.61 6.50 1.91
C ARG A 52 -1.95 5.85 3.24
N LEU A 53 -2.36 4.58 3.23
CA LEU A 53 -2.65 3.84 4.46
C LEU A 53 -1.40 3.73 5.35
N ILE A 54 -0.22 3.49 4.78
CA ILE A 54 1.01 3.33 5.54
C ILE A 54 1.53 4.68 6.05
N THR A 55 1.60 5.71 5.21
CA THR A 55 2.14 7.02 5.59
C THR A 55 1.17 7.83 6.43
N GLY A 56 -0.13 7.74 6.14
CA GLY A 56 -1.18 8.56 6.73
C GLY A 56 -1.20 9.99 6.18
N ASP A 57 -0.49 10.28 5.10
CA ASP A 57 -0.34 11.59 4.49
C ASP A 57 -0.29 11.45 2.96
N GLU A 58 -0.94 12.36 2.24
CA GLU A 58 -1.05 12.32 0.78
C GLU A 58 0.28 12.63 0.09
N ALA A 59 0.99 13.65 0.56
CA ALA A 59 2.26 14.06 -0.03
C ALA A 59 3.33 12.98 0.19
N ASP A 60 3.44 12.47 1.43
CA ASP A 60 4.35 11.37 1.74
C ASP A 60 4.01 10.10 0.94
N ALA A 61 2.72 9.84 0.68
CA ALA A 61 2.31 8.71 -0.14
C ALA A 61 2.75 8.88 -1.61
N ALA A 62 2.56 10.08 -2.16
CA ALA A 62 3.00 10.39 -3.52
C ALA A 62 4.52 10.25 -3.67
N ASP A 63 5.27 10.80 -2.73
CA ASP A 63 6.73 10.70 -2.70
C ASP A 63 7.19 9.24 -2.55
N ALA A 64 6.51 8.46 -1.68
CA ALA A 64 6.82 7.05 -1.50
C ALA A 64 6.57 6.22 -2.76
N VAL A 65 5.48 6.49 -3.50
CA VAL A 65 5.21 5.81 -4.77
C VAL A 65 6.20 6.23 -5.84
N GLN A 66 6.57 7.52 -5.90
CA GLN A 66 7.60 8.00 -6.82
C GLN A 66 8.97 7.35 -6.53
N ASP A 67 9.41 7.30 -5.25
CA ASP A 67 10.63 6.58 -4.83
C ASP A 67 10.56 5.10 -5.20
N ALA A 68 9.38 4.47 -5.05
CA ALA A 68 9.18 3.08 -5.44
C ALA A 68 9.29 2.87 -6.95
N LEU A 69 8.74 3.75 -7.76
CA LEU A 69 8.86 3.70 -9.23
C LEU A 69 10.33 3.83 -9.68
N LEU A 70 11.05 4.81 -9.14
CA LEU A 70 12.48 4.99 -9.44
C LEU A 70 13.30 3.77 -9.02
N THR A 71 13.07 3.26 -7.80
CA THR A 71 13.74 2.05 -7.30
C THR A 71 13.43 0.84 -8.17
N SER A 72 12.18 0.69 -8.60
CA SER A 72 11.75 -0.41 -9.46
C SER A 72 12.41 -0.33 -10.84
N TRP A 73 12.46 0.87 -11.43
CA TRP A 73 13.16 1.08 -12.70
C TRP A 73 14.64 0.67 -12.61
N GLN A 74 15.32 1.13 -11.55
CA GLN A 74 16.76 0.88 -11.35
C GLN A 74 17.11 -0.57 -11.02
N ALA A 75 16.17 -1.32 -10.42
CA ALA A 75 16.40 -2.69 -9.95
C ALA A 75 15.68 -3.75 -10.81
N LEU A 76 15.07 -3.36 -11.93
CA LEU A 76 14.24 -4.25 -12.75
C LEU A 76 15.03 -5.42 -13.36
N ASP A 77 16.31 -5.21 -13.68
CA ASP A 77 17.24 -6.23 -14.16
C ASP A 77 17.45 -7.38 -13.17
N GLY A 78 17.24 -7.12 -11.87
CA GLY A 78 17.27 -8.12 -10.81
C GLY A 78 16.02 -8.99 -10.71
N LEU A 79 14.95 -8.69 -11.46
CA LEU A 79 13.73 -9.49 -11.49
C LEU A 79 13.91 -10.75 -12.33
N ARG A 80 14.13 -11.90 -11.63
CA ARG A 80 14.39 -13.18 -12.30
C ARG A 80 13.18 -13.78 -13.02
N ASP A 81 11.98 -13.54 -12.49
CA ASP A 81 10.73 -14.06 -13.04
C ASP A 81 9.76 -12.90 -13.29
N PRO A 82 9.48 -12.57 -14.57
CA PRO A 82 8.55 -11.50 -14.93
C PRO A 82 7.15 -11.65 -14.32
N GLN A 83 6.70 -12.88 -14.09
CA GLN A 83 5.38 -13.16 -13.50
C GLN A 83 5.30 -12.70 -12.03
N LEU A 84 6.43 -12.54 -11.37
CA LEU A 84 6.51 -12.05 -9.99
C LEU A 84 6.59 -10.53 -9.90
N PHE A 85 6.48 -9.80 -11.03
CA PHE A 85 6.62 -8.34 -11.04
C PHE A 85 5.70 -7.67 -10.03
N ARG A 86 4.41 -8.01 -9.98
CA ARG A 86 3.45 -7.45 -9.02
C ARG A 86 3.89 -7.62 -7.58
N ALA A 87 4.22 -8.85 -7.19
CA ALA A 87 4.65 -9.14 -5.83
C ALA A 87 5.96 -8.44 -5.48
N TRP A 88 6.88 -8.36 -6.44
CA TRP A 88 8.15 -7.66 -6.32
C TRP A 88 7.94 -6.14 -6.19
N PHE A 89 7.12 -5.52 -7.05
CA PHE A 89 6.80 -4.10 -7.02
C PHE A 89 6.12 -3.69 -5.70
N ARG A 90 5.15 -4.48 -5.22
CA ARG A 90 4.51 -4.28 -3.91
C ARG A 90 5.51 -4.23 -2.76
N LYS A 91 6.52 -5.12 -2.77
CA LYS A 91 7.60 -5.11 -1.76
C LYS A 91 8.39 -3.80 -1.77
N ILE A 92 8.64 -3.26 -2.95
CA ILE A 92 9.32 -1.97 -3.11
C ILE A 92 8.45 -0.83 -2.57
N VAL A 93 7.16 -0.77 -2.96
CA VAL A 93 6.22 0.25 -2.46
C VAL A 93 6.15 0.26 -0.93
N ILE A 94 6.04 -0.91 -0.28
CA ILE A 94 6.03 -0.99 1.19
C ILE A 94 7.33 -0.48 1.80
N ARG A 95 8.47 -0.86 1.24
CA ARG A 95 9.77 -0.41 1.74
C ARG A 95 9.90 1.10 1.64
N SER A 96 9.52 1.67 0.50
CA SER A 96 9.52 3.12 0.29
C SER A 96 8.57 3.82 1.27
N ALA A 97 7.29 3.42 1.36
CA ALA A 97 6.34 4.01 2.30
C ALA A 97 6.80 3.89 3.77
N THR A 98 7.36 2.75 4.16
CA THR A 98 7.89 2.55 5.53
C THR A 98 9.11 3.45 5.81
N LYS A 99 9.95 3.72 4.82
CA LYS A 99 11.10 4.63 4.91
C LYS A 99 10.65 6.06 5.21
N PHE A 100 9.62 6.56 4.50
CA PHE A 100 9.04 7.89 4.73
C PHE A 100 8.48 8.03 6.15
N VAL A 101 7.72 7.06 6.62
CA VAL A 101 7.21 7.07 8.00
C VAL A 101 8.32 7.11 9.05
N ARG A 102 9.40 6.35 8.85
CA ARG A 102 10.55 6.36 9.77
C ARG A 102 11.31 7.69 9.74
N GLY A 103 11.42 8.31 8.57
CA GLY A 103 12.02 9.63 8.40
C GLY A 103 11.23 10.72 9.15
N ARG A 104 9.90 10.70 9.03
CA ARG A 104 8.99 11.68 9.65
C ARG A 104 8.94 11.59 11.18
N ARG A 105 9.02 10.41 11.78
CA ARG A 105 9.12 10.26 13.25
C ARG A 105 10.29 11.03 13.87
N ARG A 106 11.26 11.44 13.07
CA ARG A 106 12.37 12.30 13.50
C ARG A 106 12.03 13.80 13.46
N LEU A 107 10.98 14.19 12.80
CA LEU A 107 10.80 15.57 12.38
C LEU A 107 9.52 16.27 12.81
N VAL A 108 8.43 15.68 13.27
CA VAL A 108 7.27 16.49 13.75
C VAL A 108 6.01 15.66 14.09
N GLU A 109 5.32 16.01 15.17
CA GLU A 109 3.87 15.92 15.33
C GLU A 109 3.22 16.91 14.36
N LEU A 110 2.45 16.46 13.40
CA LEU A 110 1.70 17.33 12.49
C LEU A 110 0.27 16.84 12.26
N ASP A 111 -0.60 17.85 12.16
CA ASP A 111 -2.03 17.83 11.89
C ASP A 111 -2.42 16.96 10.67
N LEU A 112 -3.49 16.19 10.84
CA LEU A 112 -4.06 15.32 9.83
C LEU A 112 -5.43 15.83 9.39
N ASP A 113 -5.44 16.67 8.36
CA ASP A 113 -6.64 16.96 7.58
C ASP A 113 -6.37 16.66 6.10
N ALA A 114 -6.85 15.51 5.64
CA ALA A 114 -6.91 15.22 4.21
C ALA A 114 -8.23 14.51 3.87
N ALA A 115 -9.18 15.28 3.36
CA ALA A 115 -10.45 14.81 2.84
C ALA A 115 -10.44 14.80 1.31
N GLY A 116 -10.70 13.64 0.69
CA GLY A 116 -10.97 13.51 -0.75
C GLY A 116 -12.48 13.53 -1.04
N PRO A 117 -12.92 13.63 -2.32
CA PRO A 117 -14.28 14.00 -2.74
C PRO A 117 -15.37 12.96 -2.43
N ILE A 118 -16.61 13.45 -2.36
CA ILE A 118 -17.81 12.94 -1.71
C ILE A 118 -18.66 12.07 -2.64
N ASP A 119 -19.14 10.91 -2.09
CA ASP A 119 -20.38 10.28 -2.56
C ASP A 119 -21.05 9.49 -1.42
N SER A 120 -22.33 9.79 -1.18
CA SER A 120 -23.22 9.35 -0.09
C SER A 120 -22.75 9.67 1.34
N VAL A 121 -23.50 10.54 2.02
CA VAL A 121 -23.15 11.15 3.31
C VAL A 121 -22.86 10.11 4.42
N GLU A 122 -23.60 9.01 4.51
CA GLU A 122 -23.39 8.00 5.56
C GLU A 122 -22.14 7.15 5.32
N ARG A 123 -21.93 6.65 4.10
CA ARG A 123 -20.71 5.87 3.77
C ARG A 123 -19.44 6.70 3.83
N GLU A 124 -19.54 7.98 3.50
CA GLU A 124 -18.44 8.91 3.60
C GLU A 124 -18.09 9.23 5.05
N PHE A 125 -19.10 9.34 5.93
CA PHE A 125 -18.91 9.54 7.35
C PHE A 125 -18.17 8.35 7.98
N ASP A 126 -18.63 7.12 7.75
CA ASP A 126 -17.98 5.90 8.21
C ASP A 126 -16.55 5.77 7.68
N ARG A 127 -16.34 6.12 6.41
CA ARG A 127 -15.04 6.10 5.78
C ARG A 127 -14.07 7.10 6.39
N ARG A 128 -14.51 8.32 6.65
CA ARG A 128 -13.70 9.36 7.31
C ARG A 128 -13.31 8.95 8.73
N GLN A 129 -14.24 8.38 9.48
CA GLN A 129 -13.95 7.86 10.82
C GLN A 129 -12.95 6.71 10.78
N LEU A 130 -13.11 5.78 9.85
CA LEU A 130 -12.16 4.67 9.67
C LEU A 130 -10.77 5.18 9.28
N THR A 131 -10.69 6.16 8.37
CA THR A 131 -9.42 6.78 7.95
C THR A 131 -8.73 7.46 9.14
N ARG A 132 -9.47 8.23 9.95
CA ARG A 132 -8.94 8.86 11.16
C ARG A 132 -8.49 7.84 12.20
N ALA A 133 -9.29 6.80 12.42
CA ALA A 133 -8.93 5.70 13.32
C ALA A 133 -7.67 4.97 12.86
N PHE A 134 -7.56 4.72 11.55
CA PHE A 134 -6.39 4.07 10.96
C PHE A 134 -5.13 4.93 11.09
N ALA A 135 -5.25 6.25 10.89
CA ALA A 135 -4.15 7.20 11.03
C ALA A 135 -3.59 7.27 12.47
N ARG A 136 -4.42 6.97 13.48
CA ARG A 136 -4.00 6.90 14.90
C ARG A 136 -3.22 5.64 15.26
N LEU A 137 -3.21 4.64 14.40
CA LEU A 137 -2.44 3.43 14.63
C LEU A 137 -0.94 3.70 14.56
N ASP A 138 -0.17 2.92 15.32
CA ASP A 138 1.28 2.86 15.11
C ASP A 138 1.58 2.46 13.65
N PRO A 139 2.56 3.09 12.99
CA PRO A 139 2.93 2.75 11.63
C PRO A 139 3.19 1.26 11.38
N LYS A 140 3.72 0.53 12.37
CA LYS A 140 3.91 -0.92 12.26
C LYS A 140 2.58 -1.67 12.12
N ASP A 141 1.54 -1.20 12.81
CA ASP A 141 0.20 -1.75 12.71
C ASP A 141 -0.45 -1.39 11.37
N ARG A 142 -0.26 -0.15 10.91
CA ARG A 142 -0.74 0.27 9.58
C ARG A 142 -0.14 -0.59 8.48
N VAL A 143 1.17 -0.82 8.50
CA VAL A 143 1.84 -1.73 7.55
C VAL A 143 1.22 -3.13 7.58
N LEU A 144 1.06 -3.72 8.77
CA LEU A 144 0.49 -5.07 8.92
C LEU A 144 -0.94 -5.17 8.37
N LEU A 145 -1.79 -4.20 8.71
CA LEU A 145 -3.17 -4.18 8.24
C LEU A 145 -3.27 -3.92 6.74
N THR A 146 -2.40 -3.05 6.19
CA THR A 146 -2.32 -2.82 4.75
C THR A 146 -1.90 -4.08 4.00
N LEU A 147 -0.89 -4.80 4.47
CA LEU A 147 -0.47 -6.06 3.87
C LEU A 147 -1.60 -7.09 3.87
N HIS A 148 -2.22 -7.28 5.03
CA HIS A 148 -3.14 -8.40 5.23
C HIS A 148 -4.54 -8.12 4.70
N HIS A 149 -5.09 -6.91 4.92
CA HIS A 149 -6.48 -6.57 4.57
C HIS A 149 -6.60 -5.82 3.24
N TYR A 150 -5.70 -4.90 2.95
CA TYR A 150 -5.77 -4.13 1.71
C TYR A 150 -5.18 -4.91 0.52
N TRP A 151 -4.01 -5.53 0.71
CA TRP A 151 -3.39 -6.34 -0.35
C TRP A 151 -3.70 -7.83 -0.28
N GLN A 152 -4.43 -8.28 0.73
CA GLN A 152 -4.78 -9.70 0.93
C GLN A 152 -3.55 -10.62 0.85
N MET A 153 -2.41 -10.11 1.33
CA MET A 153 -1.15 -10.84 1.27
C MET A 153 -1.16 -12.01 2.27
N PRO A 154 -0.77 -13.22 1.85
CA PRO A 154 -0.64 -14.36 2.76
C PRO A 154 0.27 -14.08 3.94
N VAL A 155 -0.04 -14.66 5.11
CA VAL A 155 0.77 -14.46 6.33
C VAL A 155 2.22 -14.85 6.13
N ALA A 156 2.48 -15.96 5.41
CA ALA A 156 3.84 -16.40 5.11
C ALA A 156 4.62 -15.37 4.29
N GLU A 157 4.01 -14.76 3.28
CA GLU A 157 4.64 -13.74 2.46
C GLU A 157 4.88 -12.45 3.27
N SER A 158 3.89 -12.03 4.08
CA SER A 158 4.03 -10.90 5.00
C SER A 158 5.16 -11.12 6.02
N ALA A 159 5.29 -12.34 6.52
CA ALA A 159 6.33 -12.74 7.46
C ALA A 159 7.74 -12.62 6.84
N GLN A 160 7.90 -13.12 5.61
CA GLN A 160 9.15 -12.99 4.85
C GLN A 160 9.49 -11.52 4.58
N LEU A 161 8.49 -10.72 4.15
CA LEU A 161 8.69 -9.30 3.84
C LEU A 161 9.12 -8.50 5.06
N LEU A 162 8.54 -8.80 6.24
CA LEU A 162 8.80 -8.07 7.48
C LEU A 162 9.95 -8.65 8.30
N GLY A 163 10.50 -9.81 7.92
CA GLY A 163 11.53 -10.51 8.67
C GLY A 163 11.04 -11.00 10.04
N LEU A 164 9.77 -11.45 10.12
CA LEU A 164 9.12 -11.88 11.35
C LEU A 164 8.65 -13.34 11.23
N PRO A 165 8.58 -14.09 12.34
CA PRO A 165 7.90 -15.39 12.36
C PRO A 165 6.41 -15.25 12.03
N GLU A 166 5.82 -16.22 11.31
CA GLU A 166 4.40 -16.20 10.94
C GLU A 166 3.45 -16.07 12.14
N GLY A 167 3.74 -16.79 13.24
CA GLY A 167 2.97 -16.69 14.48
C GLY A 167 2.98 -15.28 15.06
N THR A 168 4.11 -14.57 14.93
CA THR A 168 4.22 -13.16 15.33
C THR A 168 3.39 -12.26 14.43
N VAL A 169 3.37 -12.49 13.12
CA VAL A 169 2.53 -11.73 12.19
C VAL A 169 1.05 -11.91 12.53
N ARG A 170 0.59 -13.15 12.71
CA ARG A 170 -0.82 -13.45 13.08
C ARG A 170 -1.25 -12.75 14.36
N SER A 171 -0.44 -12.86 15.41
CA SER A 171 -0.75 -12.22 16.70
C SER A 171 -0.76 -10.70 16.59
N ARG A 172 0.21 -10.10 15.86
CA ARG A 172 0.26 -8.66 15.66
C ARG A 172 -0.89 -8.12 14.82
N VAL A 173 -1.31 -8.82 13.74
CA VAL A 173 -2.51 -8.46 12.95
C VAL A 173 -3.74 -8.45 13.86
N HIS A 174 -3.93 -9.51 14.69
CA HIS A 174 -5.04 -9.56 15.62
C HIS A 174 -5.05 -8.39 16.61
N HIS A 175 -3.90 -8.04 17.17
CA HIS A 175 -3.78 -6.90 18.09
C HIS A 175 -3.95 -5.56 17.39
N ALA A 176 -3.45 -5.41 16.15
CA ALA A 176 -3.64 -4.21 15.33
C ALA A 176 -5.13 -3.97 15.03
N LEU A 177 -5.88 -5.03 14.68
CA LEU A 177 -7.34 -4.95 14.49
C LEU A 177 -8.08 -4.52 15.76
N LYS A 178 -7.69 -5.06 16.92
CA LYS A 178 -8.29 -4.61 18.20
C LYS A 178 -8.02 -3.14 18.46
N ARG A 179 -6.80 -2.65 18.19
CA ARG A 179 -6.48 -1.23 18.33
C ARG A 179 -7.25 -0.36 17.34
N LEU A 180 -7.34 -0.80 16.07
CA LEU A 180 -8.14 -0.11 15.06
C LEU A 180 -9.60 0.04 15.51
N ARG A 181 -10.19 -1.04 16.01
CA ARG A 181 -11.57 -1.00 16.51
C ARG A 181 -11.72 -0.02 17.68
N ALA A 182 -10.81 -0.03 18.64
CA ALA A 182 -10.84 0.92 19.77
C ALA A 182 -10.71 2.38 19.31
N CYS A 183 -9.83 2.65 18.33
CA CYS A 183 -9.70 3.97 17.72
C CYS A 183 -10.99 4.38 16.97
N TYR A 184 -11.60 3.48 16.21
CA TYR A 184 -12.84 3.72 15.49
C TYR A 184 -14.01 4.02 16.45
N ASP A 185 -14.19 3.20 17.49
CA ASP A 185 -15.23 3.40 18.50
C ASP A 185 -15.06 4.74 19.25
N ALA A 186 -13.83 5.24 19.36
CA ALA A 186 -13.53 6.55 19.94
C ALA A 186 -13.85 7.70 18.98
N GLU A 187 -13.73 7.51 17.66
CA GLU A 187 -14.12 8.49 16.65
C GLU A 187 -15.66 8.61 16.52
N VAL A 188 -16.36 7.47 16.55
CA VAL A 188 -17.85 7.44 16.47
C VAL A 188 -18.51 8.14 17.65
N ARG A 189 -17.84 8.16 18.82
CA ARG A 189 -18.37 8.79 20.06
C ARG A 189 -18.09 10.29 20.17
N ARG A 190 -17.41 10.88 19.21
CA ARG A 190 -17.07 12.33 19.15
C ARG A 190 -18.07 13.10 18.32
#